data_1748f3d7788bad7a38b02686f653d087
#
_entry.id   1748f3d7788bad7a38b02686f653d087
#
_cell.length_a   1.000
_cell.length_b   1.000
_cell.length_c   1.000
_cell.angle_alpha   90.00
_cell.angle_beta   90.00
_cell.angle_gamma   90.00
#
_symmetry.space_group_name_H-M   'P 1'
#
loop_
_entity.id
_entity.type
_entity.pdbx_description
1 polymer ?
#
loop_
_entity_poly.entity_id
_entity_poly.type
_entity_poly.pdbx_seq_one_letter_code
_entity_poly.pdbx_strand_id
1 'polypeptide(L)'
;MKRRTRGLERVCIGVMVLIASLGGLAEESRTNIPRTVVRFDLRRCLDNLPSDEVLRYDALYFISALQGLVNRDAPRLFTRYLYDVDDFWFDYAREVWLTGVEVVELDSLSALIRRFGADIRGLVLWDPAVPATSNLAATICGVDGWLPMRADSPLLALEETRGLWPEVKEDLRGRFTGAVTGSAKCDAYVWAKEHYLVTGKCHPALMAYMVDGFTQRPGEPGTRYPDLDNSTLANRDYYIAEKAFFMDLDVWPDEVPVDDPGQRPGLDREVLCSLLKAQCERNGGTVFTTVGGFIPWNQKYTNHGLTDQSRHEPVPGLFKHLGISGEGRAYGKHDPVPTEWEYAALLSAHNAVMDADALGLVYMGNGSAWRHFPLKERYAQNPPPPLPEVEDKTYVLIYMGDYDSAAWLQRHVPRFFQDPARGRVPIGWAFNPNLADRVPIVFDYVYRHKSPMDWFIAGDSGAGYLNPNLLVGDRLGSGLPDALDLWVAHNQRYYERFGYTITGFVINGFHGKMPRRIQEAYARFSSDGVGMQLGFEEALVDGTPFLRHTRDIYPDAESPEKAADEMRRFLKGDKPRFVIYRWILQSPTMLETVSRLCRERHPGENWEFCDPYTFFGLYRKYLEAGGTPMSR
;
A
#
# COMPACT_ATOMS: atom_id res chain seq x y z
N MET A 1 12.53 -26.49 -52.19
CA MET A 1 11.59 -26.55 -51.05
C MET A 1 12.27 -27.20 -49.84
N LYS A 2 13.03 -26.46 -49.07
CA LYS A 2 13.60 -26.84 -47.77
C LYS A 2 14.47 -25.67 -47.27
N ARG A 3 13.87 -24.71 -46.57
CA ARG A 3 14.55 -23.69 -45.74
C ARG A 3 13.49 -22.75 -45.18
N ARG A 4 12.88 -23.12 -44.02
CA ARG A 4 12.17 -22.19 -43.13
C ARG A 4 11.61 -22.97 -41.92
N THR A 5 12.43 -23.43 -41.00
CA THR A 5 12.00 -23.94 -39.68
C THR A 5 13.10 -23.91 -38.62
N ARG A 6 14.06 -22.98 -38.69
CA ARG A 6 15.11 -22.85 -37.64
C ARG A 6 15.07 -21.56 -36.85
N GLY A 7 14.05 -20.72 -37.04
CA GLY A 7 13.97 -19.40 -36.37
C GLY A 7 13.08 -19.36 -35.11
N LEU A 8 12.13 -20.27 -34.96
CA LEU A 8 11.20 -20.22 -33.84
C LEU A 8 11.68 -20.94 -32.55
N GLU A 9 12.52 -21.95 -32.66
CA GLU A 9 12.96 -22.70 -31.46
C GLU A 9 13.97 -21.93 -30.57
N ARG A 10 14.68 -20.95 -31.13
CA ARG A 10 15.64 -20.15 -30.29
C ARG A 10 14.99 -19.03 -29.49
N VAL A 11 13.79 -18.57 -29.85
CA VAL A 11 13.06 -17.54 -29.10
C VAL A 11 12.35 -18.14 -27.90
N CYS A 12 11.82 -19.36 -28.00
CA CYS A 12 11.16 -20.03 -26.87
C CYS A 12 12.13 -20.45 -25.75
N ILE A 13 13.37 -20.82 -26.08
CA ILE A 13 14.38 -21.22 -25.08
C ILE A 13 14.90 -20.01 -24.29
N GLY A 14 15.00 -18.83 -24.91
CA GLY A 14 15.43 -17.60 -24.23
C GLY A 14 14.42 -17.08 -23.19
N VAL A 15 13.13 -17.23 -23.48
CA VAL A 15 12.04 -16.80 -22.58
C VAL A 15 11.87 -17.75 -21.39
N MET A 16 12.01 -19.06 -21.58
CA MET A 16 11.95 -20.04 -20.49
C MET A 16 13.14 -19.91 -19.51
N VAL A 17 14.33 -19.57 -19.99
CA VAL A 17 15.50 -19.39 -19.14
C VAL A 17 15.41 -18.10 -18.31
N LEU A 18 14.76 -17.03 -18.83
CA LEU A 18 14.59 -15.78 -18.06
C LEU A 18 13.51 -15.91 -16.98
N ILE A 19 12.45 -16.66 -17.22
CA ILE A 19 11.40 -16.91 -16.21
C ILE A 19 11.91 -17.84 -15.10
N ALA A 20 12.73 -18.84 -15.44
CA ALA A 20 13.36 -19.71 -14.46
C ALA A 20 14.41 -18.98 -13.59
N SER A 21 15.11 -17.97 -14.13
CA SER A 21 16.11 -17.19 -13.36
C SER A 21 15.48 -16.16 -12.42
N LEU A 22 14.30 -15.63 -12.70
CA LEU A 22 13.59 -14.71 -11.77
C LEU A 22 12.86 -15.47 -10.66
N GLY A 23 12.38 -16.68 -10.91
CA GLY A 23 11.82 -17.56 -9.87
C GLY A 23 12.88 -18.14 -8.95
N GLY A 24 14.03 -18.54 -9.48
CA GLY A 24 15.13 -19.13 -8.70
C GLY A 24 15.86 -18.14 -7.78
N LEU A 25 15.96 -16.87 -8.17
CA LEU A 25 16.60 -15.82 -7.35
C LEU A 25 15.78 -15.44 -6.11
N ALA A 26 14.45 -15.64 -6.14
CA ALA A 26 13.57 -15.36 -5.01
C ALA A 26 13.56 -16.52 -3.97
N GLU A 27 13.86 -17.73 -4.37
CA GLU A 27 13.77 -18.92 -3.51
C GLU A 27 15.07 -19.19 -2.73
N GLU A 28 16.26 -18.90 -3.30
CA GLU A 28 17.54 -19.09 -2.62
C GLU A 28 17.84 -18.06 -1.52
N SER A 29 17.28 -16.84 -1.57
CA SER A 29 17.55 -15.79 -0.57
C SER A 29 16.75 -15.96 0.73
N ARG A 30 15.67 -16.74 0.73
CA ARG A 30 14.72 -16.86 1.85
C ARG A 30 15.16 -17.82 2.98
N THR A 31 16.25 -18.54 2.84
CA THR A 31 16.70 -19.57 3.80
C THR A 31 17.91 -19.17 4.64
N ASN A 32 18.49 -18.00 4.43
CA ASN A 32 19.71 -17.59 5.13
C ASN A 32 19.41 -16.92 6.48
N ILE A 33 19.04 -17.69 7.49
CA ILE A 33 18.83 -17.20 8.85
C ILE A 33 20.20 -17.02 9.51
N PRO A 34 20.54 -15.80 10.00
CA PRO A 34 21.81 -15.55 10.67
C PRO A 34 21.84 -16.21 12.07
N ARG A 35 23.04 -16.51 12.58
CA ARG A 35 23.19 -17.05 13.94
C ARG A 35 22.82 -16.02 15.02
N THR A 36 23.02 -14.75 14.72
CA THR A 36 22.78 -13.63 15.62
C THR A 36 22.02 -12.53 14.89
N VAL A 37 20.97 -12.00 15.49
CA VAL A 37 20.25 -10.81 15.04
C VAL A 37 20.44 -9.66 16.04
N VAL A 38 20.41 -8.45 15.54
CA VAL A 38 20.37 -7.24 16.37
C VAL A 38 18.93 -6.78 16.49
N ARG A 39 18.47 -6.54 17.72
CA ARG A 39 17.23 -5.82 18.01
C ARG A 39 17.61 -4.45 18.53
N PHE A 40 17.28 -3.42 17.76
CA PHE A 40 17.66 -2.04 18.03
C PHE A 40 16.47 -1.25 18.59
N ASP A 41 16.58 -0.77 19.82
CA ASP A 41 15.57 0.08 20.43
C ASP A 41 15.64 1.51 19.85
N LEU A 42 15.00 1.69 18.70
CA LEU A 42 14.99 2.94 17.96
C LEU A 42 14.30 4.06 18.74
N ARG A 43 13.18 3.79 19.40
CA ARG A 43 12.47 4.78 20.21
C ARG A 43 13.37 5.31 21.31
N ARG A 44 13.99 4.43 22.08
CA ARG A 44 14.91 4.80 23.15
C ARG A 44 16.14 5.55 22.64
N CYS A 45 16.69 5.13 21.50
CA CYS A 45 17.79 5.84 20.86
C CYS A 45 17.41 7.29 20.55
N LEU A 46 16.25 7.52 19.91
CA LEU A 46 15.77 8.85 19.57
C LEU A 46 15.45 9.70 20.81
N ASP A 47 14.91 9.10 21.87
CA ASP A 47 14.60 9.77 23.13
C ASP A 47 15.88 10.21 23.89
N ASN A 48 16.97 9.48 23.72
CA ASN A 48 18.28 9.79 24.31
C ASN A 48 19.08 10.86 23.53
N LEU A 49 18.71 11.14 22.27
CA LEU A 49 19.31 12.24 21.51
C LEU A 49 18.90 13.60 22.08
N PRO A 50 19.69 14.65 21.86
CA PRO A 50 19.28 16.02 22.18
C PRO A 50 17.87 16.34 21.70
N SER A 51 17.16 17.24 22.41
CA SER A 51 15.80 17.66 22.07
C SER A 51 15.79 18.55 20.82
N ASP A 52 16.33 18.06 19.74
CA ASP A 52 16.34 18.66 18.42
C ASP A 52 15.54 17.73 17.48
N GLU A 53 14.40 18.24 17.00
CA GLU A 53 13.50 17.47 16.14
C GLU A 53 14.16 17.09 14.82
N VAL A 54 14.98 17.99 14.28
CA VAL A 54 15.72 17.77 13.02
C VAL A 54 16.73 16.63 13.18
N LEU A 55 17.48 16.64 14.30
CA LEU A 55 18.43 15.58 14.63
C LEU A 55 17.74 14.22 14.74
N ARG A 56 16.61 14.16 15.45
CA ARG A 56 15.85 12.91 15.63
C ARG A 56 15.29 12.39 14.31
N TYR A 57 14.78 13.29 13.47
CA TYR A 57 14.29 12.92 12.14
C TYR A 57 15.41 12.38 11.26
N ASP A 58 16.55 13.07 11.19
CA ASP A 58 17.70 12.62 10.41
C ASP A 58 18.22 11.26 10.91
N ALA A 59 18.24 11.04 12.24
CA ALA A 59 18.60 9.76 12.84
C ALA A 59 17.63 8.64 12.44
N LEU A 60 16.31 8.88 12.49
CA LEU A 60 15.29 7.94 12.05
C LEU A 60 15.50 7.53 10.59
N TYR A 61 15.70 8.51 9.71
CA TYR A 61 15.89 8.28 8.29
C TYR A 61 17.19 7.54 7.97
N PHE A 62 18.27 7.89 8.66
CA PHE A 62 19.54 7.18 8.58
C PHE A 62 19.38 5.71 9.00
N ILE A 63 18.76 5.46 10.17
CA ILE A 63 18.58 4.10 10.71
C ILE A 63 17.68 3.26 9.80
N SER A 64 16.61 3.82 9.26
CA SER A 64 15.75 3.10 8.32
C SER A 64 16.48 2.71 7.02
N ALA A 65 17.36 3.59 6.52
CA ALA A 65 18.18 3.30 5.36
C ALA A 65 19.25 2.23 5.66
N LEU A 66 19.92 2.33 6.80
CA LEU A 66 20.89 1.33 7.26
C LEU A 66 20.20 -0.04 7.42
N GLN A 67 19.02 -0.09 7.99
CA GLN A 67 18.26 -1.33 8.15
C GLN A 67 18.01 -1.99 6.79
N GLY A 68 17.61 -1.24 5.78
CA GLY A 68 17.42 -1.75 4.42
C GLY A 68 18.69 -2.37 3.82
N LEU A 69 19.84 -1.70 3.99
CA LEU A 69 21.13 -2.22 3.50
C LEU A 69 21.56 -3.50 4.24
N VAL A 70 21.48 -3.46 5.57
CA VAL A 70 21.92 -4.56 6.44
C VAL A 70 21.08 -5.83 6.23
N ASN A 71 19.78 -5.66 5.96
CA ASN A 71 18.85 -6.79 5.80
C ASN A 71 18.74 -7.29 4.36
N ARG A 72 19.53 -6.77 3.44
CA ARG A 72 19.40 -7.14 2.01
C ARG A 72 19.51 -8.65 1.76
N ASP A 73 20.44 -9.32 2.40
CA ASP A 73 20.74 -10.73 2.14
C ASP A 73 20.21 -11.66 3.25
N ALA A 74 19.93 -11.14 4.44
CA ALA A 74 19.44 -11.88 5.60
C ALA A 74 18.83 -10.93 6.64
N PRO A 75 17.89 -11.38 7.49
CA PRO A 75 17.25 -10.57 8.54
C PRO A 75 18.20 -10.37 9.74
N ARG A 76 19.09 -9.38 9.65
CA ARG A 76 20.16 -9.13 10.62
C ARG A 76 19.85 -8.04 11.64
N LEU A 77 18.96 -7.07 11.28
CA LEU A 77 18.62 -5.89 12.07
C LEU A 77 17.12 -5.72 12.14
N PHE A 78 16.58 -5.76 13.36
CA PHE A 78 15.19 -5.41 13.68
C PHE A 78 15.18 -4.12 14.48
N THR A 79 14.27 -3.19 14.17
CA THR A 79 14.05 -1.95 14.91
C THR A 79 12.82 -2.07 15.80
N ARG A 80 12.84 -1.37 16.94
CA ARG A 80 11.77 -1.33 17.92
C ARG A 80 11.37 0.13 18.16
N TYR A 81 10.24 0.55 17.57
CA TYR A 81 9.73 1.90 17.67
C TYR A 81 8.31 1.94 18.26
N LEU A 82 7.38 1.17 17.72
CA LEU A 82 6.05 0.92 18.27
C LEU A 82 6.11 -0.35 19.12
N TYR A 83 6.36 -0.20 20.41
CA TYR A 83 6.69 -1.33 21.30
C TYR A 83 5.68 -2.47 21.27
N ASP A 84 4.39 -2.16 21.34
CA ASP A 84 3.30 -3.15 21.31
C ASP A 84 3.24 -3.92 19.98
N VAL A 85 3.51 -3.24 18.87
CA VAL A 85 3.46 -3.83 17.52
C VAL A 85 4.76 -4.57 17.19
N ASP A 86 5.91 -3.90 17.38
CA ASP A 86 7.21 -4.45 17.02
C ASP A 86 7.58 -5.64 17.90
N ASP A 87 7.25 -5.59 19.20
CA ASP A 87 7.48 -6.70 20.12
C ASP A 87 6.61 -7.91 19.76
N PHE A 88 5.32 -7.68 19.45
CA PHE A 88 4.42 -8.74 19.04
C PHE A 88 4.94 -9.53 17.82
N TRP A 89 5.32 -8.81 16.75
CA TRP A 89 5.80 -9.45 15.53
C TRP A 89 7.17 -10.10 15.70
N PHE A 90 8.05 -9.49 16.49
CA PHE A 90 9.35 -10.07 16.78
C PHE A 90 9.24 -11.35 17.63
N ASP A 91 8.37 -11.36 18.64
CA ASP A 91 8.12 -12.53 19.48
C ASP A 91 7.49 -13.66 18.68
N TYR A 92 6.51 -13.34 17.82
CA TYR A 92 5.97 -14.34 16.88
C TYR A 92 7.03 -14.88 15.93
N ALA A 93 7.88 -14.03 15.37
CA ALA A 93 9.00 -14.47 14.53
C ALA A 93 9.96 -15.40 15.28
N ARG A 94 10.26 -15.12 16.55
CA ARG A 94 11.10 -15.97 17.40
C ARG A 94 10.47 -17.33 17.65
N GLU A 95 9.18 -17.39 17.81
CA GLU A 95 8.45 -18.63 18.01
C GLU A 95 8.49 -19.53 16.77
N VAL A 96 8.20 -18.96 15.57
CA VAL A 96 7.91 -19.76 14.38
C VAL A 96 9.03 -19.78 13.32
N TRP A 97 10.00 -18.87 13.39
CA TRP A 97 11.00 -18.67 12.34
C TRP A 97 12.43 -18.52 12.87
N LEU A 98 12.67 -17.63 13.83
CA LEU A 98 14.01 -17.34 14.38
C LEU A 98 14.34 -18.19 15.62
N THR A 99 13.84 -19.41 15.68
CA THR A 99 14.04 -20.31 16.82
C THR A 99 15.53 -20.60 17.03
N GLY A 100 16.04 -20.35 18.24
CA GLY A 100 17.44 -20.58 18.59
C GLY A 100 18.43 -19.53 18.09
N VAL A 101 17.96 -18.47 17.43
CA VAL A 101 18.80 -17.34 17.00
C VAL A 101 19.14 -16.48 18.22
N GLU A 102 20.43 -16.13 18.37
CA GLU A 102 20.89 -15.20 19.42
C GLU A 102 20.42 -13.78 19.11
N VAL A 103 19.94 -13.06 20.12
CA VAL A 103 19.48 -11.67 20.00
C VAL A 103 20.44 -10.76 20.76
N VAL A 104 20.99 -9.77 20.09
CA VAL A 104 21.81 -8.70 20.67
C VAL A 104 21.00 -7.42 20.70
N GLU A 105 20.76 -6.88 21.89
CA GLU A 105 20.05 -5.62 22.09
C GLU A 105 21.01 -4.44 21.98
N LEU A 106 20.63 -3.42 21.19
CA LEU A 106 21.35 -2.15 21.07
C LEU A 106 20.36 -0.99 21.16
N ASP A 107 20.80 0.16 21.69
CA ASP A 107 19.97 1.35 21.90
C ASP A 107 20.71 2.69 21.69
N SER A 108 21.92 2.66 21.15
CA SER A 108 22.68 3.86 20.81
C SER A 108 23.13 3.89 19.35
N LEU A 109 23.11 5.07 18.75
CA LEU A 109 23.47 5.27 17.35
C LEU A 109 24.93 4.87 17.09
N SER A 110 25.83 5.23 17.98
CA SER A 110 27.26 4.87 17.87
C SER A 110 27.50 3.36 17.92
N ALA A 111 26.77 2.63 18.76
CA ALA A 111 26.86 1.16 18.83
C ALA A 111 26.35 0.52 17.54
N LEU A 112 25.23 1.05 16.99
CA LEU A 112 24.65 0.58 15.74
C LEU A 112 25.60 0.79 14.56
N ILE A 113 26.19 2.00 14.41
CA ILE A 113 27.15 2.31 13.36
C ILE A 113 28.40 1.43 13.47
N ARG A 114 28.96 1.23 14.67
CA ARG A 114 30.11 0.34 14.87
C ARG A 114 29.78 -1.10 14.50
N ARG A 115 28.58 -1.58 14.85
CA ARG A 115 28.15 -2.95 14.59
C ARG A 115 28.04 -3.25 13.09
N PHE A 116 27.57 -2.28 12.31
CA PHE A 116 27.28 -2.42 10.88
C PHE A 116 28.14 -1.54 9.97
N GLY A 117 29.23 -0.96 10.50
CA GLY A 117 30.11 -0.08 9.72
C GLY A 117 30.69 -0.70 8.44
N ALA A 118 30.91 -2.03 8.43
CA ALA A 118 31.37 -2.74 7.25
C ALA A 118 30.30 -2.85 6.14
N ASP A 119 29.02 -2.70 6.47
CA ASP A 119 27.92 -2.70 5.52
C ASP A 119 27.74 -1.30 4.87
N ILE A 120 28.34 -0.24 5.45
CA ILE A 120 28.21 1.14 5.01
C ILE A 120 29.36 1.48 4.04
N ARG A 121 29.04 1.61 2.76
CA ARG A 121 30.03 1.88 1.70
C ARG A 121 30.39 3.35 1.51
N GLY A 122 29.60 4.28 2.08
CA GLY A 122 29.77 5.72 1.98
C GLY A 122 28.51 6.47 2.32
N LEU A 123 28.57 7.80 2.18
CA LEU A 123 27.42 8.68 2.32
C LEU A 123 27.07 9.32 0.98
N VAL A 124 25.78 9.57 0.78
CA VAL A 124 25.25 10.51 -0.23
C VAL A 124 24.59 11.67 0.50
N LEU A 125 25.09 12.90 0.26
CA LEU A 125 24.51 14.11 0.85
C LEU A 125 23.40 14.64 -0.05
N TRP A 126 22.20 14.77 0.47
CA TRP A 126 21.10 15.36 -0.26
C TRP A 126 20.91 16.84 0.08
N ASP A 127 20.39 17.62 -0.87
CA ASP A 127 20.26 19.06 -0.79
C ASP A 127 18.94 19.47 -0.11
N PRO A 128 18.96 20.07 1.08
CA PRO A 128 17.75 20.56 1.72
C PRO A 128 17.05 21.69 0.95
N ALA A 129 17.73 22.38 0.04
CA ALA A 129 17.10 23.37 -0.82
C ALA A 129 16.27 22.74 -1.97
N VAL A 130 16.52 21.45 -2.28
CA VAL A 130 15.79 20.67 -3.29
C VAL A 130 15.34 19.35 -2.65
N PRO A 131 14.21 19.32 -1.91
CA PRO A 131 13.75 18.17 -1.14
C PRO A 131 13.69 16.84 -1.89
N ALA A 132 13.36 16.86 -3.18
CA ALA A 132 13.35 15.68 -4.04
C ALA A 132 14.67 14.92 -4.05
N THR A 133 15.77 15.57 -3.71
CA THR A 133 17.09 14.92 -3.61
C THR A 133 17.18 13.95 -2.44
N SER A 134 16.28 14.00 -1.45
CA SER A 134 16.16 12.97 -0.39
C SER A 134 15.70 11.63 -0.98
N ASN A 135 14.73 11.66 -1.91
CA ASN A 135 14.26 10.49 -2.64
C ASN A 135 15.34 9.95 -3.60
N LEU A 136 16.04 10.87 -4.28
CA LEU A 136 17.18 10.48 -5.10
C LEU A 136 18.26 9.81 -4.26
N ALA A 137 18.61 10.36 -3.09
CA ALA A 137 19.57 9.75 -2.17
C ALA A 137 19.10 8.39 -1.64
N ALA A 138 17.80 8.18 -1.42
CA ALA A 138 17.23 6.88 -1.07
C ALA A 138 17.38 5.86 -2.22
N THR A 139 17.17 6.29 -3.47
CA THR A 139 17.40 5.46 -4.67
C THR A 139 18.89 5.08 -4.79
N ILE A 140 19.80 6.04 -4.65
CA ILE A 140 21.26 5.82 -4.64
C ILE A 140 21.63 4.84 -3.52
N CYS A 141 21.09 5.03 -2.33
CA CYS A 141 21.33 4.12 -1.19
C CYS A 141 20.95 2.68 -1.54
N GLY A 142 19.76 2.47 -2.08
CA GLY A 142 19.31 1.14 -2.49
C GLY A 142 20.23 0.50 -3.52
N VAL A 143 20.73 1.25 -4.49
CA VAL A 143 21.56 0.74 -5.60
C VAL A 143 23.03 0.63 -5.22
N ASP A 144 23.63 1.73 -4.75
CA ASP A 144 25.09 1.85 -4.59
C ASP A 144 25.56 1.53 -3.15
N GLY A 145 24.61 1.49 -2.19
CA GLY A 145 24.90 1.19 -0.79
C GLY A 145 25.50 2.39 -0.03
N TRP A 146 25.23 3.62 -0.49
CA TRP A 146 25.63 4.86 0.19
C TRP A 146 24.47 5.38 1.01
N LEU A 147 24.66 5.57 2.32
CA LEU A 147 23.60 6.01 3.19
C LEU A 147 23.21 7.47 2.95
N PRO A 148 21.90 7.78 2.86
CA PRO A 148 21.43 9.14 2.66
C PRO A 148 21.61 9.97 3.93
N MET A 149 22.16 11.17 3.78
CA MET A 149 22.32 12.13 4.85
C MET A 149 21.97 13.52 4.35
N ARG A 150 21.20 14.26 5.12
CA ARG A 150 20.96 15.67 4.83
C ARG A 150 22.27 16.45 4.94
N ALA A 151 22.56 17.31 3.98
CA ALA A 151 23.87 17.94 3.88
C ALA A 151 24.21 18.90 5.04
N ASP A 152 23.19 19.47 5.69
CA ASP A 152 23.30 20.32 6.87
C ASP A 152 22.84 19.62 8.15
N SER A 153 22.81 18.27 8.16
CA SER A 153 22.33 17.50 9.30
C SER A 153 23.16 17.71 10.56
N PRO A 154 22.52 18.05 11.70
CA PRO A 154 23.21 18.09 12.99
C PRO A 154 23.77 16.71 13.40
N LEU A 155 23.29 15.62 12.79
CA LEU A 155 23.78 14.26 13.03
C LEU A 155 25.26 14.10 12.70
N LEU A 156 25.74 14.82 11.67
CA LEU A 156 27.16 14.80 11.26
C LEU A 156 28.10 15.41 12.32
N ALA A 157 27.59 16.32 13.14
CA ALA A 157 28.34 17.00 14.20
C ALA A 157 28.17 16.34 15.58
N LEU A 158 27.35 15.30 15.69
CA LEU A 158 27.04 14.66 16.97
C LEU A 158 28.29 14.01 17.58
N GLU A 159 28.59 14.33 18.87
CA GLU A 159 29.82 13.90 19.54
C GLU A 159 29.95 12.36 19.61
N GLU A 160 28.85 11.64 19.89
CA GLU A 160 28.87 10.20 20.03
C GLU A 160 29.17 9.45 18.73
N THR A 161 28.99 10.08 17.59
CA THR A 161 29.26 9.52 16.24
C THR A 161 30.50 10.09 15.58
N ARG A 162 31.24 10.96 16.29
CA ARG A 162 32.44 11.58 15.77
C ARG A 162 33.46 10.54 15.30
N GLY A 163 33.89 10.64 14.04
CA GLY A 163 34.86 9.72 13.45
C GLY A 163 34.31 8.37 13.03
N LEU A 164 32.99 8.15 13.16
CA LEU A 164 32.35 6.92 12.70
C LEU A 164 31.75 7.04 11.28
N TRP A 165 31.59 8.26 10.77
CA TRP A 165 31.01 8.49 9.46
C TRP A 165 31.95 8.06 8.35
N PRO A 166 31.48 7.30 7.35
CA PRO A 166 32.27 6.95 6.19
C PRO A 166 32.45 8.17 5.26
N GLU A 167 33.27 7.99 4.24
CA GLU A 167 33.51 9.01 3.22
C GLU A 167 32.21 9.39 2.48
N VAL A 168 32.06 10.69 2.17
CA VAL A 168 31.02 11.18 1.26
C VAL A 168 31.40 10.77 -0.18
N LYS A 169 30.54 9.99 -0.81
CA LYS A 169 30.72 9.49 -2.18
C LYS A 169 30.05 10.36 -3.22
N GLU A 170 28.94 11.00 -2.85
CA GLU A 170 28.19 11.89 -3.71
C GLU A 170 27.64 13.07 -2.88
N ASP A 171 27.72 14.28 -3.43
CA ASP A 171 27.16 15.50 -2.86
C ASP A 171 26.20 16.12 -3.89
N LEU A 172 24.92 16.12 -3.56
CA LEU A 172 23.85 16.59 -4.45
C LEU A 172 23.55 18.09 -4.30
N ARG A 173 24.22 18.81 -3.36
CA ARG A 173 23.99 20.25 -3.15
C ARG A 173 24.28 21.05 -4.40
N GLY A 174 23.32 21.92 -4.76
CA GLY A 174 23.44 22.82 -5.90
C GLY A 174 23.55 22.13 -7.27
N ARG A 175 23.36 20.81 -7.33
CA ARG A 175 23.48 20.05 -8.58
C ARG A 175 22.29 20.29 -9.50
N PHE A 176 21.10 20.47 -8.98
CA PHE A 176 19.86 20.64 -9.72
C PHE A 176 19.37 22.08 -9.57
N THR A 177 19.21 22.77 -10.69
CA THR A 177 18.93 24.21 -10.72
C THR A 177 17.70 24.60 -11.55
N GLY A 178 17.00 23.62 -12.13
CA GLY A 178 15.91 23.87 -13.08
C GLY A 178 16.37 24.13 -14.51
N ALA A 179 17.65 23.91 -14.81
CA ALA A 179 18.20 24.23 -16.15
C ALA A 179 17.65 23.32 -17.26
N VAL A 180 17.17 22.13 -16.95
CA VAL A 180 16.67 21.14 -17.93
C VAL A 180 15.16 21.25 -18.10
N THR A 181 14.39 21.28 -17.01
CA THR A 181 12.92 21.20 -17.04
C THR A 181 12.23 22.51 -16.65
N GLY A 182 12.97 23.45 -16.07
CA GLY A 182 12.44 24.65 -15.40
C GLY A 182 12.17 24.43 -13.90
N SER A 183 12.47 23.24 -13.35
CA SER A 183 12.28 22.86 -11.96
C SER A 183 13.48 22.06 -11.47
N ALA A 184 14.11 22.46 -10.37
CA ALA A 184 15.20 21.72 -9.75
C ALA A 184 14.76 20.34 -9.26
N LYS A 185 13.54 20.22 -8.75
CA LYS A 185 12.88 18.96 -8.38
C LYS A 185 12.78 18.02 -9.57
N CYS A 186 12.19 18.48 -10.67
CA CYS A 186 12.00 17.68 -11.87
C CYS A 186 13.34 17.32 -12.55
N ASP A 187 14.33 18.23 -12.55
CA ASP A 187 15.69 17.94 -13.02
C ASP A 187 16.31 16.76 -12.27
N ALA A 188 16.12 16.70 -10.95
CA ALA A 188 16.63 15.60 -10.13
C ALA A 188 16.01 14.25 -10.55
N TYR A 189 14.68 14.21 -10.77
CA TYR A 189 14.00 12.97 -11.20
C TYR A 189 14.34 12.57 -12.65
N VAL A 190 14.47 13.52 -13.56
CA VAL A 190 14.91 13.24 -14.94
C VAL A 190 16.32 12.65 -14.92
N TRP A 191 17.23 13.25 -14.16
CA TRP A 191 18.58 12.72 -13.99
C TRP A 191 18.57 11.32 -13.37
N ALA A 192 17.78 11.11 -12.31
CA ALA A 192 17.65 9.80 -11.65
C ALA A 192 17.09 8.74 -12.59
N LYS A 193 16.09 9.10 -13.42
CA LYS A 193 15.57 8.20 -14.46
C LYS A 193 16.68 7.70 -15.38
N GLU A 194 17.50 8.61 -15.90
CA GLU A 194 18.56 8.28 -16.85
C GLU A 194 19.71 7.46 -16.24
N HIS A 195 20.07 7.73 -14.97
CA HIS A 195 21.23 7.11 -14.33
C HIS A 195 20.92 5.84 -13.54
N TYR A 196 19.67 5.66 -13.11
CA TYR A 196 19.27 4.55 -12.24
C TYR A 196 18.12 3.72 -12.80
N LEU A 197 17.04 4.33 -13.29
CA LEU A 197 15.87 3.62 -13.73
C LEU A 197 16.10 2.91 -15.06
N VAL A 198 16.41 3.65 -16.14
CA VAL A 198 16.57 3.08 -17.49
C VAL A 198 17.82 2.23 -17.63
N THR A 199 18.82 2.44 -16.78
CA THR A 199 20.06 1.63 -16.77
C THR A 199 19.89 0.23 -16.16
N GLY A 200 18.75 -0.05 -15.57
CA GLY A 200 18.48 -1.34 -14.96
C GLY A 200 19.06 -1.53 -13.56
N LYS A 201 19.54 -0.49 -12.91
CA LYS A 201 20.11 -0.58 -11.56
C LYS A 201 19.04 -0.73 -10.47
N CYS A 202 17.87 -0.09 -10.65
CA CYS A 202 16.75 -0.22 -9.74
C CYS A 202 15.99 -1.54 -9.95
N HIS A 203 15.14 -1.90 -9.00
CA HIS A 203 14.25 -3.05 -9.09
C HIS A 203 13.33 -2.94 -10.33
N PRO A 204 13.13 -4.00 -11.11
CA PRO A 204 12.36 -3.95 -12.36
C PRO A 204 10.85 -3.72 -12.19
N ALA A 205 10.31 -3.93 -11.00
CA ALA A 205 8.87 -3.88 -10.74
C ALA A 205 8.52 -3.25 -9.38
N LEU A 206 9.40 -2.40 -8.82
CA LEU A 206 9.15 -1.76 -7.52
C LEU A 206 9.58 -0.30 -7.54
N MET A 207 8.66 0.58 -7.13
CA MET A 207 8.89 2.00 -6.90
C MET A 207 8.36 2.38 -5.51
N ALA A 208 8.78 3.52 -4.99
CA ALA A 208 8.33 4.06 -3.72
C ALA A 208 7.91 5.52 -3.88
N TYR A 209 6.66 5.82 -3.51
CA TYR A 209 6.16 7.18 -3.37
C TYR A 209 6.36 7.63 -1.93
N MET A 210 7.23 8.61 -1.73
CA MET A 210 7.54 9.08 -0.39
C MET A 210 7.67 10.60 -0.38
N VAL A 211 6.80 11.26 0.37
CA VAL A 211 6.93 12.68 0.67
C VAL A 211 7.84 12.84 1.87
N ASP A 212 8.87 13.67 1.72
CA ASP A 212 9.76 14.01 2.82
C ASP A 212 8.97 14.75 3.92
N GLY A 213 9.06 14.28 5.17
CA GLY A 213 8.36 14.85 6.32
C GLY A 213 8.65 16.33 6.55
N PHE A 214 9.80 16.82 6.11
CA PHE A 214 10.14 18.24 6.18
C PHE A 214 9.28 19.14 5.28
N THR A 215 8.60 18.60 4.30
CA THR A 215 7.77 19.36 3.36
C THR A 215 6.29 19.36 3.72
N GLN A 216 5.90 18.67 4.77
CA GLN A 216 4.49 18.37 5.04
C GLN A 216 3.79 19.33 6.01
N ARG A 217 4.46 20.29 6.66
CA ARG A 217 3.75 21.18 7.58
C ARG A 217 2.90 22.23 6.90
N PRO A 218 1.62 22.32 7.32
CA PRO A 218 0.71 23.36 6.85
C PRO A 218 1.15 24.76 7.26
N GLY A 219 0.93 25.76 6.39
CA GLY A 219 0.92 27.15 6.77
C GLY A 219 2.20 27.93 6.49
N GLU A 220 3.31 27.28 6.19
CA GLU A 220 4.58 27.97 5.94
C GLU A 220 5.27 27.40 4.69
N PRO A 221 5.04 27.95 3.50
CA PRO A 221 5.74 27.53 2.28
C PRO A 221 7.25 27.60 2.45
N GLY A 222 7.93 26.49 2.20
CA GLY A 222 9.37 26.38 2.34
C GLY A 222 9.88 26.12 3.74
N THR A 223 9.02 26.12 4.77
CA THR A 223 9.41 25.73 6.12
C THR A 223 9.26 24.23 6.28
N ARG A 224 10.35 23.58 6.67
CA ARG A 224 10.41 22.14 6.86
C ARG A 224 10.40 21.81 8.32
N TYR A 225 9.44 21.01 8.71
CA TYR A 225 9.33 20.48 10.05
C TYR A 225 9.43 18.98 10.02
N PRO A 226 10.29 18.38 10.82
CA PRO A 226 10.33 16.95 10.97
C PRO A 226 9.09 16.46 11.72
N ASP A 227 8.41 15.49 11.13
CA ASP A 227 7.32 14.79 11.79
C ASP A 227 7.69 13.31 11.91
N LEU A 228 8.16 12.93 13.09
CA LEU A 228 8.60 11.56 13.38
C LEU A 228 7.45 10.55 13.32
N ASP A 229 6.25 11.02 13.59
CA ASP A 229 5.06 10.19 13.73
C ASP A 229 4.14 10.25 12.50
N ASN A 230 4.60 10.87 11.41
CA ASN A 230 3.84 10.98 10.18
C ASN A 230 4.67 10.56 8.95
N SER A 231 4.10 9.71 8.13
CA SER A 231 4.74 9.21 6.92
C SER A 231 3.70 8.93 5.84
N THR A 232 4.13 8.98 4.58
CA THR A 232 3.35 8.53 3.43
C THR A 232 3.78 7.15 2.93
N LEU A 233 4.82 6.57 3.54
CA LEU A 233 5.40 5.27 3.18
C LEU A 233 5.77 4.49 4.44
N ALA A 234 5.15 3.35 4.65
CA ALA A 234 5.59 2.39 5.66
C ALA A 234 6.73 1.51 5.12
N ASN A 235 7.54 0.98 6.04
CA ASN A 235 8.62 0.06 5.70
C ASN A 235 9.60 0.59 4.62
N ARG A 236 10.05 1.84 4.77
CA ARG A 236 11.04 2.44 3.86
C ARG A 236 12.28 1.56 3.69
N ASP A 237 12.68 0.87 4.75
CA ASP A 237 13.77 -0.11 4.77
C ASP A 237 13.58 -1.24 3.74
N TYR A 238 12.35 -1.70 3.52
CA TYR A 238 12.02 -2.70 2.49
C TYR A 238 12.35 -2.18 1.09
N TYR A 239 11.91 -0.97 0.75
CA TYR A 239 12.12 -0.39 -0.57
C TYR A 239 13.59 -0.11 -0.85
N ILE A 240 14.38 0.24 0.17
CA ILE A 240 15.84 0.38 0.06
C ILE A 240 16.51 -0.98 -0.15
N ALA A 241 16.12 -2.01 0.62
CA ALA A 241 16.65 -3.36 0.44
C ALA A 241 16.40 -3.89 -0.97
N GLU A 242 15.22 -3.64 -1.52
CA GLU A 242 14.78 -4.08 -2.85
C GLU A 242 15.25 -3.15 -3.99
N LYS A 243 16.00 -2.08 -3.71
CA LYS A 243 16.49 -1.11 -4.70
C LYS A 243 15.36 -0.42 -5.47
N ALA A 244 14.28 -0.06 -4.80
CA ALA A 244 13.18 0.67 -5.42
C ALA A 244 13.64 2.05 -5.93
N PHE A 245 12.94 2.57 -6.93
CA PHE A 245 13.08 3.95 -7.37
C PHE A 245 12.13 4.83 -6.54
N PHE A 246 12.65 5.82 -5.83
CA PHE A 246 11.89 6.72 -4.96
C PHE A 246 11.47 8.00 -5.69
N MET A 247 10.23 8.47 -5.42
CA MET A 247 9.66 9.68 -6.02
C MET A 247 8.59 10.31 -5.13
N ASP A 248 8.18 11.56 -5.45
CA ASP A 248 7.13 12.30 -4.76
C ASP A 248 6.40 13.32 -5.66
N LEU A 249 6.13 12.95 -6.91
CA LEU A 249 5.57 13.84 -7.92
C LEU A 249 4.04 13.95 -7.85
N ASP A 250 3.49 15.13 -8.24
CA ASP A 250 2.05 15.42 -8.30
C ASP A 250 1.37 14.78 -9.51
N VAL A 251 0.04 14.67 -9.43
CA VAL A 251 -0.82 14.01 -10.43
C VAL A 251 -1.64 14.97 -11.29
N TRP A 252 -1.77 16.24 -10.90
CA TRP A 252 -2.67 17.16 -11.57
C TRP A 252 -2.01 17.96 -12.69
N PRO A 253 -2.65 18.04 -13.88
CA PRO A 253 -2.06 18.75 -15.02
C PRO A 253 -2.18 20.28 -14.91
N ASP A 254 -3.00 20.78 -14.01
CA ASP A 254 -3.35 22.20 -13.87
C ASP A 254 -2.95 22.79 -12.51
N GLU A 255 -2.18 22.06 -11.72
CA GLU A 255 -1.65 22.52 -10.43
C GLU A 255 -0.13 22.66 -10.42
N VAL A 256 0.33 23.47 -9.48
CA VAL A 256 1.74 23.65 -9.14
C VAL A 256 1.94 23.11 -7.73
N PRO A 257 2.88 22.19 -7.51
CA PRO A 257 3.10 21.62 -6.17
C PRO A 257 3.65 22.68 -5.19
N VAL A 258 3.21 22.57 -3.93
CA VAL A 258 3.59 23.54 -2.88
C VAL A 258 5.08 23.52 -2.57
N ASP A 259 5.73 22.39 -2.76
CA ASP A 259 7.17 22.21 -2.51
C ASP A 259 8.06 22.73 -3.67
N ASP A 260 7.45 23.08 -4.79
CA ASP A 260 8.15 23.69 -5.94
C ASP A 260 7.25 24.72 -6.66
N PRO A 261 6.93 25.83 -6.00
CA PRO A 261 5.96 26.81 -6.51
C PRO A 261 6.45 27.57 -7.75
N GLY A 262 7.71 27.44 -8.13
CA GLY A 262 8.31 28.08 -9.31
C GLY A 262 8.13 27.32 -10.61
N GLN A 263 7.68 26.06 -10.55
CA GLN A 263 7.49 25.27 -11.77
C GLN A 263 6.21 25.66 -12.54
N ARG A 264 6.15 25.30 -13.82
CA ARG A 264 4.90 25.42 -14.58
C ARG A 264 3.85 24.38 -14.14
N PRO A 265 2.54 24.69 -14.23
CA PRO A 265 1.51 23.72 -13.92
C PRO A 265 1.68 22.42 -14.71
N GLY A 266 1.45 21.28 -14.04
CA GLY A 266 1.47 19.95 -14.63
C GLY A 266 2.83 19.35 -14.94
N LEU A 267 3.94 20.03 -14.63
CA LEU A 267 5.28 19.49 -14.90
C LEU A 267 5.56 18.22 -14.09
N ASP A 268 5.18 18.18 -12.82
CA ASP A 268 5.31 16.99 -11.97
C ASP A 268 4.62 15.79 -12.61
N ARG A 269 3.36 15.96 -13.07
CA ARG A 269 2.59 14.91 -13.74
C ARG A 269 3.30 14.37 -15.00
N GLU A 270 3.85 15.25 -15.81
CA GLU A 270 4.58 14.85 -17.02
C GLU A 270 5.79 14.00 -16.67
N VAL A 271 6.56 14.42 -15.66
CA VAL A 271 7.73 13.66 -15.19
C VAL A 271 7.29 12.34 -14.57
N LEU A 272 6.23 12.31 -13.74
CA LEU A 272 5.65 11.09 -13.19
C LEU A 272 5.27 10.08 -14.28
N CYS A 273 4.51 10.50 -15.29
CA CYS A 273 4.13 9.64 -16.42
C CYS A 273 5.37 9.11 -17.17
N SER A 274 6.41 9.97 -17.33
CA SER A 274 7.68 9.56 -17.95
C SER A 274 8.42 8.50 -17.15
N LEU A 275 8.41 8.58 -15.81
CA LEU A 275 9.01 7.58 -14.92
C LEU A 275 8.24 6.25 -14.98
N LEU A 276 6.92 6.29 -14.86
CA LEU A 276 6.05 5.11 -14.91
C LEU A 276 6.16 4.38 -16.25
N LYS A 277 6.19 5.16 -17.35
CA LYS A 277 6.38 4.60 -18.69
C LYS A 277 7.75 3.92 -18.83
N ALA A 278 8.82 4.59 -18.40
CA ALA A 278 10.17 4.03 -18.43
C ALA A 278 10.28 2.74 -17.59
N GLN A 279 9.63 2.70 -16.45
CA GLN A 279 9.58 1.50 -15.60
C GLN A 279 8.84 0.35 -16.30
N CYS A 280 7.69 0.62 -16.91
CA CYS A 280 6.93 -0.37 -17.68
C CYS A 280 7.70 -0.89 -18.89
N GLU A 281 8.35 0.01 -19.66
CA GLU A 281 9.17 -0.37 -20.81
C GLU A 281 10.37 -1.24 -20.39
N ARG A 282 10.98 -0.90 -19.25
CA ARG A 282 12.12 -1.64 -18.72
C ARG A 282 11.77 -3.07 -18.32
N ASN A 283 10.61 -3.31 -17.75
CA ASN A 283 10.14 -4.66 -17.43
C ASN A 283 9.45 -5.37 -18.62
N GLY A 284 9.47 -4.74 -19.80
CA GLY A 284 8.88 -5.28 -21.03
C GLY A 284 7.36 -5.32 -21.01
N GLY A 285 6.69 -4.63 -20.07
CA GLY A 285 5.24 -4.67 -19.90
C GLY A 285 4.71 -6.05 -19.48
N THR A 286 5.58 -6.91 -18.92
CA THR A 286 5.25 -8.31 -18.59
C THR A 286 4.83 -8.53 -17.14
N VAL A 287 5.05 -7.53 -16.29
CA VAL A 287 4.65 -7.54 -14.86
C VAL A 287 4.10 -6.17 -14.47
N PHE A 288 3.22 -6.16 -13.47
CA PHE A 288 2.83 -4.91 -12.83
C PHE A 288 3.96 -4.37 -11.95
N THR A 289 4.16 -3.05 -12.01
CA THR A 289 5.02 -2.35 -11.05
C THR A 289 4.23 -2.08 -9.78
N THR A 290 4.73 -2.50 -8.63
CA THR A 290 4.19 -2.09 -7.34
C THR A 290 4.79 -0.75 -6.95
N VAL A 291 3.94 0.22 -6.63
CA VAL A 291 4.34 1.53 -6.11
C VAL A 291 3.87 1.63 -4.67
N GLY A 292 4.81 1.55 -3.73
CA GLY A 292 4.48 1.71 -2.32
C GLY A 292 4.29 3.16 -1.93
N GLY A 293 3.53 3.39 -0.86
CA GLY A 293 3.25 4.72 -0.34
C GLY A 293 1.91 5.28 -0.80
N PHE A 294 1.62 6.49 -0.37
CA PHE A 294 0.33 7.13 -0.60
C PHE A 294 0.47 8.60 -0.94
N ILE A 295 -0.22 9.05 -1.98
CA ILE A 295 -0.28 10.47 -2.31
C ILE A 295 -1.05 11.21 -1.19
N PRO A 296 -0.52 12.29 -0.62
CA PRO A 296 -1.19 12.99 0.45
C PRO A 296 -2.50 13.63 -0.02
N TRP A 297 -3.57 13.39 0.74
CA TRP A 297 -4.91 13.88 0.42
C TRP A 297 -5.01 15.39 0.41
N ASN A 298 -4.32 16.06 1.33
CA ASN A 298 -4.49 17.48 1.63
C ASN A 298 -3.17 18.20 1.86
N GLN A 299 -2.11 17.72 1.26
CA GLN A 299 -0.77 18.26 1.47
C GLN A 299 -0.04 18.39 0.13
N LYS A 300 0.96 19.21 0.10
CA LYS A 300 2.02 19.36 -0.87
C LYS A 300 1.60 19.65 -2.32
N TYR A 301 0.72 18.86 -2.95
CA TYR A 301 0.52 18.90 -4.40
C TYR A 301 -0.80 19.51 -4.87
N THR A 302 -1.76 19.66 -3.99
CA THR A 302 -3.08 20.16 -4.32
C THR A 302 -3.38 21.54 -3.73
N ASN A 303 -2.36 22.25 -3.25
CA ASN A 303 -2.49 23.47 -2.46
C ASN A 303 -3.41 23.30 -1.23
N HIS A 304 -3.63 22.08 -0.78
CA HIS A 304 -4.46 21.78 0.36
C HIS A 304 -3.74 22.03 1.67
N GLY A 305 -4.24 22.93 2.47
CA GLY A 305 -3.93 23.01 3.89
C GLY A 305 -2.63 23.60 4.31
N LEU A 306 -1.81 24.02 3.39
CA LEU A 306 -0.42 24.22 3.76
C LEU A 306 0.02 25.67 3.85
N THR A 307 -0.73 26.63 3.31
CA THR A 307 -0.06 27.87 3.01
C THR A 307 -0.59 29.10 3.70
N ASP A 308 -1.82 29.15 4.10
CA ASP A 308 -2.36 30.32 4.78
C ASP A 308 -3.71 29.98 5.39
N GLN A 309 -3.71 29.74 6.69
CA GLN A 309 -4.96 29.43 7.39
C GLN A 309 -6.02 30.52 7.23
N SER A 310 -5.65 31.76 6.86
CA SER A 310 -6.59 32.85 6.60
C SER A 310 -7.35 32.72 5.28
N ARG A 311 -6.88 31.87 4.37
CA ARG A 311 -7.53 31.62 3.07
C ARG A 311 -8.39 30.37 3.06
N HIS A 312 -8.53 29.72 4.18
CA HIS A 312 -9.15 28.42 4.32
C HIS A 312 -10.61 28.54 4.67
N GLU A 313 -11.43 28.68 3.68
CA GLU A 313 -12.87 28.51 3.86
C GLU A 313 -13.16 27.02 3.97
N PRO A 314 -13.93 26.58 4.99
CA PRO A 314 -14.42 25.20 5.04
C PRO A 314 -15.21 24.90 3.77
N VAL A 315 -14.85 23.81 3.07
CA VAL A 315 -15.66 23.35 1.93
C VAL A 315 -16.77 22.47 2.47
N PRO A 316 -18.03 22.94 2.48
CA PRO A 316 -19.13 22.17 3.02
C PRO A 316 -19.27 20.84 2.29
N GLY A 317 -19.23 19.75 3.04
CA GLY A 317 -19.43 18.41 2.50
C GLY A 317 -18.22 17.77 1.83
N LEU A 318 -17.00 18.30 1.98
CA LEU A 318 -15.77 17.71 1.43
C LEU A 318 -15.64 16.20 1.73
N PHE A 319 -15.94 15.78 2.94
CA PHE A 319 -15.95 14.37 3.35
C PHE A 319 -17.34 13.73 3.38
N LYS A 320 -18.37 14.43 2.91
CA LYS A 320 -19.75 13.94 2.95
C LYS A 320 -19.93 12.64 2.18
N HIS A 321 -19.23 12.46 1.07
CA HIS A 321 -19.26 11.22 0.28
C HIS A 321 -18.58 10.05 1.00
N LEU A 322 -17.65 10.31 1.92
CA LEU A 322 -17.02 9.31 2.78
C LEU A 322 -17.83 9.00 4.04
N GLY A 323 -18.90 9.75 4.32
CA GLY A 323 -19.67 9.62 5.55
C GLY A 323 -18.95 10.15 6.79
N ILE A 324 -17.83 10.84 6.63
CA ILE A 324 -17.08 11.45 7.72
C ILE A 324 -17.79 12.77 8.11
N SER A 325 -18.22 12.85 9.37
CA SER A 325 -18.73 14.08 9.95
C SER A 325 -17.56 14.99 10.31
N GLY A 326 -17.36 16.04 9.53
CA GLY A 326 -16.32 17.03 9.78
C GLY A 326 -16.28 18.06 8.65
N GLU A 327 -15.90 19.27 8.97
CA GLU A 327 -15.59 20.29 7.98
C GLU A 327 -14.18 20.01 7.47
N GLY A 328 -14.07 19.29 6.34
CA GLY A 328 -12.84 19.20 5.59
C GLY A 328 -12.49 20.56 5.01
N ARG A 329 -11.23 20.93 5.07
CA ARG A 329 -10.71 22.14 4.42
C ARG A 329 -10.00 21.71 3.14
N ALA A 330 -10.52 22.10 2.00
CA ALA A 330 -9.86 21.97 0.71
C ALA A 330 -9.21 23.30 0.33
N TYR A 331 -8.01 23.25 -0.19
CA TYR A 331 -7.18 24.43 -0.40
C TYR A 331 -6.61 24.52 -1.81
N GLY A 332 -7.13 23.76 -2.73
CA GLY A 332 -6.73 23.75 -4.11
C GLY A 332 -7.91 23.56 -5.03
N LYS A 333 -7.61 23.26 -6.30
CA LYS A 333 -8.63 23.03 -7.32
C LYS A 333 -9.29 21.65 -7.20
N HIS A 334 -8.61 20.70 -6.57
CA HIS A 334 -9.01 19.31 -6.53
C HIS A 334 -9.18 18.82 -5.09
N ASP A 335 -10.18 17.97 -4.87
CA ASP A 335 -10.46 17.37 -3.57
C ASP A 335 -9.47 16.23 -3.24
N PRO A 336 -9.26 15.90 -1.96
CA PRO A 336 -8.33 14.85 -1.52
C PRO A 336 -8.61 13.48 -2.14
N VAL A 337 -9.84 12.96 -2.04
CA VAL A 337 -10.19 11.64 -2.57
C VAL A 337 -10.10 11.56 -4.09
N PRO A 338 -10.55 12.56 -4.86
CA PRO A 338 -10.21 12.68 -6.28
C PRO A 338 -8.73 12.62 -6.60
N THR A 339 -7.86 13.21 -5.77
CA THR A 339 -6.39 13.14 -5.95
C THR A 339 -5.88 11.70 -5.82
N GLU A 340 -6.35 10.95 -4.86
CA GLU A 340 -6.06 9.52 -4.71
C GLU A 340 -6.51 8.72 -5.94
N TRP A 341 -7.72 8.96 -6.42
CA TRP A 341 -8.27 8.24 -7.57
C TRP A 341 -7.52 8.57 -8.87
N GLU A 342 -7.10 9.84 -9.05
CA GLU A 342 -6.29 10.23 -10.20
C GLU A 342 -4.90 9.58 -10.15
N TYR A 343 -4.30 9.48 -8.97
CA TYR A 343 -3.04 8.76 -8.81
C TYR A 343 -3.19 7.28 -9.18
N ALA A 344 -4.20 6.60 -8.64
CA ALA A 344 -4.50 5.22 -8.98
C ALA A 344 -4.77 5.03 -10.48
N ALA A 345 -5.45 5.99 -11.12
CA ALA A 345 -5.71 5.99 -12.55
C ALA A 345 -4.41 6.09 -13.38
N LEU A 346 -3.50 7.01 -13.00
CA LEU A 346 -2.19 7.14 -13.67
C LEU A 346 -1.35 5.87 -13.52
N LEU A 347 -1.30 5.28 -12.32
CA LEU A 347 -0.61 4.02 -12.09
C LEU A 347 -1.19 2.91 -12.98
N SER A 348 -2.51 2.74 -12.98
CA SER A 348 -3.21 1.72 -13.78
C SER A 348 -2.93 1.87 -15.27
N ALA A 349 -2.94 3.12 -15.77
CA ALA A 349 -2.64 3.42 -17.16
C ALA A 349 -1.22 3.03 -17.58
N HIS A 350 -0.31 2.82 -16.63
CA HIS A 350 1.10 2.49 -16.85
C HIS A 350 1.49 1.09 -16.31
N ASN A 351 0.55 0.16 -16.18
CA ASN A 351 0.78 -1.18 -15.62
C ASN A 351 1.40 -1.12 -14.21
N ALA A 352 0.89 -0.25 -13.37
CA ALA A 352 1.32 -0.16 -11.98
C ALA A 352 0.12 -0.30 -11.03
N VAL A 353 0.39 -0.81 -9.83
CA VAL A 353 -0.55 -0.92 -8.72
C VAL A 353 0.02 -0.19 -7.50
N MET A 354 -0.85 0.39 -6.70
CA MET A 354 -0.45 1.03 -5.45
C MET A 354 -0.50 0.01 -4.30
N ASP A 355 0.57 -0.04 -3.50
CA ASP A 355 0.56 -0.53 -2.14
C ASP A 355 0.23 0.66 -1.25
N ALA A 356 -1.04 0.88 -1.01
CA ALA A 356 -1.56 2.13 -0.50
C ALA A 356 -1.33 2.31 0.99
N ASP A 357 -0.16 2.77 1.38
CA ASP A 357 0.02 3.25 2.75
C ASP A 357 -0.75 4.57 2.93
N ALA A 358 -1.58 4.66 3.95
CA ALA A 358 -2.39 5.85 4.18
C ALA A 358 -1.54 7.04 4.69
N LEU A 359 -2.03 8.25 4.45
CA LEU A 359 -1.45 9.46 5.01
C LEU A 359 -1.55 9.50 6.54
N GLY A 360 -0.53 10.02 7.19
CA GLY A 360 -0.51 10.19 8.66
C GLY A 360 -0.17 8.91 9.40
N LEU A 361 0.49 7.97 8.75
CA LEU A 361 0.97 6.76 9.40
C LEU A 361 2.14 7.05 10.33
N VAL A 362 2.10 6.44 11.49
CA VAL A 362 3.26 6.37 12.39
C VAL A 362 4.37 5.58 11.69
N TYR A 363 5.64 5.99 11.93
CA TYR A 363 6.79 5.25 11.38
C TYR A 363 6.69 3.76 11.67
N MET A 364 6.94 2.95 10.63
CA MET A 364 7.04 1.50 10.73
C MET A 364 8.25 1.01 9.93
N GLY A 365 9.10 0.22 10.58
CA GLY A 365 10.25 -0.44 9.99
C GLY A 365 10.04 -1.94 9.79
N ASN A 366 11.16 -2.65 9.68
CA ASN A 366 11.28 -4.10 9.66
C ASN A 366 10.76 -4.81 8.39
N GLY A 367 10.26 -4.08 7.39
CA GLY A 367 9.84 -4.69 6.11
C GLY A 367 10.99 -5.44 5.43
N SER A 368 12.22 -4.88 5.49
CA SER A 368 13.42 -5.52 4.97
C SER A 368 13.81 -6.82 5.69
N ALA A 369 13.42 -6.95 6.96
CA ALA A 369 13.61 -8.19 7.72
C ALA A 369 12.47 -9.18 7.44
N TRP A 370 11.22 -8.70 7.50
CA TRP A 370 10.04 -9.56 7.29
C TRP A 370 10.00 -10.21 5.91
N ARG A 371 10.50 -9.57 4.85
CA ARG A 371 10.53 -10.15 3.49
C ARG A 371 11.25 -11.50 3.40
N HIS A 372 12.11 -11.82 4.37
CA HIS A 372 12.79 -13.11 4.47
C HIS A 372 11.97 -14.21 5.15
N PHE A 373 10.80 -13.86 5.71
CA PHE A 373 9.93 -14.84 6.36
C PHE A 373 9.41 -15.86 5.34
N PRO A 374 9.56 -17.18 5.58
CA PRO A 374 9.18 -18.20 4.62
C PRO A 374 7.66 -18.41 4.60
N LEU A 375 7.00 -18.02 3.52
CA LEU A 375 5.60 -18.36 3.28
C LEU A 375 5.45 -19.78 2.74
N LYS A 376 4.35 -20.44 3.09
CA LYS A 376 3.94 -21.68 2.43
C LYS A 376 3.65 -21.44 0.96
N GLU A 377 3.79 -22.49 0.16
CA GLU A 377 3.42 -22.47 -1.25
C GLU A 377 1.92 -22.15 -1.41
N ARG A 378 1.07 -22.74 -0.55
CA ARG A 378 -0.37 -22.53 -0.53
C ARG A 378 -0.92 -22.44 0.89
N TYR A 379 -1.93 -21.58 1.03
CA TYR A 379 -2.75 -21.43 2.22
C TYR A 379 -4.20 -21.76 1.89
N ALA A 380 -4.94 -22.30 2.83
CA ALA A 380 -6.34 -22.66 2.64
C ALA A 380 -7.25 -21.75 3.46
N GLN A 381 -8.31 -21.27 2.83
CA GLN A 381 -9.46 -20.64 3.49
C GLN A 381 -10.20 -21.65 4.41
N ASN A 382 -11.13 -21.18 5.21
CA ASN A 382 -12.15 -22.04 5.79
C ASN A 382 -12.97 -22.68 4.65
N PRO A 383 -13.42 -23.94 4.77
CA PRO A 383 -14.31 -24.53 3.78
C PRO A 383 -15.65 -23.79 3.78
N PRO A 384 -16.17 -23.37 2.61
CA PRO A 384 -17.49 -22.75 2.55
C PRO A 384 -18.56 -23.65 3.13
N PRO A 385 -19.49 -23.11 3.95
CA PRO A 385 -20.62 -23.90 4.44
C PRO A 385 -21.56 -24.32 3.30
N PRO A 386 -22.37 -25.37 3.47
CA PRO A 386 -23.41 -25.71 2.50
C PRO A 386 -24.32 -24.51 2.24
N LEU A 387 -24.54 -24.19 0.97
CA LEU A 387 -25.33 -23.03 0.58
C LEU A 387 -26.83 -23.27 0.84
N PRO A 388 -27.49 -22.48 1.72
CA PRO A 388 -28.91 -22.61 2.00
C PRO A 388 -29.78 -22.10 0.84
N GLU A 389 -31.11 -22.22 1.01
CA GLU A 389 -32.07 -21.56 0.12
C GLU A 389 -32.16 -20.06 0.42
N VAL A 390 -32.54 -19.28 -0.61
CA VAL A 390 -32.80 -17.85 -0.45
C VAL A 390 -34.13 -17.66 0.27
N GLU A 391 -34.11 -16.96 1.40
CA GLU A 391 -35.26 -16.66 2.22
C GLU A 391 -35.55 -15.15 2.24
N ASP A 392 -36.69 -14.75 2.80
CA ASP A 392 -37.11 -13.35 2.97
C ASP A 392 -36.33 -12.62 4.08
N LYS A 393 -35.04 -12.40 3.84
CA LYS A 393 -34.05 -11.84 4.77
C LYS A 393 -33.29 -10.66 4.17
N THR A 394 -32.63 -9.90 5.04
CA THR A 394 -31.58 -8.94 4.69
C THR A 394 -30.23 -9.61 4.94
N TYR A 395 -29.61 -10.09 3.87
CA TYR A 395 -28.27 -10.70 3.88
C TYR A 395 -27.21 -9.60 3.90
N VAL A 396 -26.26 -9.71 4.84
CA VAL A 396 -25.25 -8.70 5.10
C VAL A 396 -23.85 -9.33 4.97
N LEU A 397 -23.05 -8.76 4.11
CA LEU A 397 -21.60 -9.00 4.10
C LEU A 397 -20.88 -7.82 4.77
N ILE A 398 -20.08 -8.14 5.77
CA ILE A 398 -19.14 -7.18 6.36
C ILE A 398 -17.80 -7.27 5.64
N TYR A 399 -17.47 -6.21 4.92
CA TYR A 399 -16.15 -5.98 4.35
C TYR A 399 -15.34 -5.15 5.34
N MET A 400 -14.31 -5.76 5.94
CA MET A 400 -13.40 -5.08 6.85
C MET A 400 -12.20 -4.57 6.07
N GLY A 401 -12.17 -3.27 5.76
CA GLY A 401 -11.28 -2.64 4.79
C GLY A 401 -10.12 -1.85 5.36
N ASP A 402 -9.40 -1.18 4.44
CA ASP A 402 -8.14 -0.42 4.58
C ASP A 402 -6.91 -1.31 4.88
N TYR A 403 -7.00 -2.59 4.58
CA TYR A 403 -5.87 -3.51 4.64
C TYR A 403 -5.18 -3.68 3.27
N ASP A 404 -5.27 -2.67 2.43
CA ASP A 404 -4.38 -2.39 1.30
C ASP A 404 -3.08 -1.69 1.74
N SER A 405 -2.98 -1.31 3.02
CA SER A 405 -1.81 -0.76 3.68
C SER A 405 -1.10 -1.79 4.57
N ALA A 406 0.21 -1.99 4.33
CA ALA A 406 1.04 -2.84 5.20
C ALA A 406 1.12 -2.31 6.64
N ALA A 407 1.09 -1.00 6.83
CA ALA A 407 1.10 -0.40 8.16
C ALA A 407 -0.16 -0.74 8.95
N TRP A 408 -1.35 -0.66 8.32
CA TRP A 408 -2.59 -1.04 8.98
C TRP A 408 -2.64 -2.54 9.28
N LEU A 409 -2.15 -3.40 8.38
CA LEU A 409 -2.01 -4.83 8.66
C LEU A 409 -1.13 -5.08 9.89
N GLN A 410 0.07 -4.50 9.93
CA GLN A 410 1.01 -4.70 11.04
C GLN A 410 0.46 -4.16 12.37
N ARG A 411 -0.28 -3.04 12.37
CA ARG A 411 -0.80 -2.40 13.59
C ARG A 411 -2.08 -3.03 14.13
N HIS A 412 -3.01 -3.37 13.26
CA HIS A 412 -4.35 -3.77 13.68
C HIS A 412 -4.55 -5.27 13.80
N VAL A 413 -3.86 -6.08 12.98
CA VAL A 413 -3.98 -7.53 13.07
C VAL A 413 -3.65 -8.06 14.46
N PRO A 414 -2.54 -7.69 15.14
CA PRO A 414 -2.28 -8.17 16.50
C PRO A 414 -3.43 -7.89 17.45
N ARG A 415 -3.95 -6.68 17.42
CA ARG A 415 -5.03 -6.23 18.31
C ARG A 415 -6.36 -6.91 17.99
N PHE A 416 -6.74 -6.97 16.71
CA PHE A 416 -8.07 -7.48 16.32
C PHE A 416 -8.14 -9.01 16.33
N PHE A 417 -7.03 -9.69 16.08
CA PHE A 417 -6.98 -11.14 16.20
C PHE A 417 -6.98 -11.64 17.65
N GLN A 418 -6.69 -10.77 18.61
CA GLN A 418 -6.82 -11.03 20.05
C GLN A 418 -8.14 -10.51 20.65
N ASP A 419 -9.00 -9.87 19.84
CA ASP A 419 -10.28 -9.34 20.32
C ASP A 419 -11.20 -10.49 20.80
N PRO A 420 -11.77 -10.39 22.02
CA PRO A 420 -12.57 -11.47 22.62
C PRO A 420 -13.91 -11.75 21.92
N ALA A 421 -14.40 -10.81 21.09
CA ALA A 421 -15.61 -11.01 20.29
C ALA A 421 -15.31 -11.58 18.89
N ARG A 422 -14.04 -11.72 18.50
CA ARG A 422 -13.69 -12.34 17.22
C ARG A 422 -14.21 -13.79 17.18
N GLY A 423 -14.77 -14.17 16.03
CA GLY A 423 -15.40 -15.48 15.87
C GLY A 423 -16.90 -15.53 16.23
N ARG A 424 -17.53 -14.40 16.61
CA ARG A 424 -18.98 -14.33 16.89
C ARG A 424 -19.81 -13.87 15.69
N VAL A 425 -19.24 -13.07 14.81
CA VAL A 425 -19.85 -12.57 13.57
C VAL A 425 -18.91 -12.88 12.42
N PRO A 426 -19.40 -13.35 11.25
CA PRO A 426 -18.56 -13.54 10.08
C PRO A 426 -17.95 -12.23 9.60
N ILE A 427 -16.65 -12.25 9.29
CA ILE A 427 -15.90 -11.09 8.78
C ILE A 427 -15.21 -11.45 7.48
N GLY A 428 -15.43 -10.66 6.44
CA GLY A 428 -14.60 -10.64 5.24
C GLY A 428 -13.42 -9.68 5.45
N TRP A 429 -12.28 -10.22 5.90
CA TRP A 429 -11.04 -9.45 6.05
C TRP A 429 -10.46 -9.14 4.67
N ALA A 430 -10.43 -7.88 4.31
CA ALA A 430 -10.04 -7.41 2.99
C ALA A 430 -8.53 -7.16 2.90
N PHE A 431 -7.75 -8.22 2.98
CA PHE A 431 -6.30 -8.16 2.91
C PHE A 431 -5.81 -8.21 1.46
N ASN A 432 -5.12 -7.17 1.00
CA ASN A 432 -4.50 -7.18 -0.32
C ASN A 432 -3.37 -8.21 -0.37
N PRO A 433 -3.49 -9.28 -1.15
CA PRO A 433 -2.57 -10.42 -1.03
C PRO A 433 -1.15 -10.14 -1.54
N ASN A 434 -0.94 -9.10 -2.35
CA ASN A 434 0.38 -8.64 -2.78
C ASN A 434 1.24 -8.07 -1.62
N LEU A 435 0.61 -7.60 -0.53
CA LEU A 435 1.33 -7.16 0.67
C LEU A 435 2.13 -8.28 1.34
N ALA A 436 1.82 -9.54 1.01
CA ALA A 436 2.60 -10.68 1.45
C ALA A 436 4.06 -10.68 0.94
N ASP A 437 4.37 -9.93 -0.10
CA ASP A 437 5.75 -9.75 -0.56
C ASP A 437 6.55 -8.85 0.39
N ARG A 438 5.89 -7.90 1.06
CA ARG A 438 6.49 -6.93 2.00
C ARG A 438 6.40 -7.39 3.46
N VAL A 439 5.25 -7.92 3.86
CA VAL A 439 4.97 -8.32 5.26
C VAL A 439 4.43 -9.76 5.35
N PRO A 440 5.18 -10.75 4.82
CA PRO A 440 4.73 -12.15 4.75
C PRO A 440 4.35 -12.75 6.12
N ILE A 441 5.02 -12.31 7.18
CA ILE A 441 4.77 -12.78 8.55
C ILE A 441 3.32 -12.55 9.00
N VAL A 442 2.69 -11.44 8.54
CA VAL A 442 1.30 -11.13 8.86
C VAL A 442 0.36 -12.15 8.23
N PHE A 443 0.60 -12.52 6.96
CA PHE A 443 -0.21 -13.49 6.25
C PHE A 443 -0.09 -14.89 6.87
N ASP A 444 1.11 -15.33 7.24
CA ASP A 444 1.28 -16.61 7.94
C ASP A 444 0.51 -16.60 9.27
N TYR A 445 0.62 -15.51 10.05
CA TYR A 445 -0.06 -15.36 11.33
C TYR A 445 -1.58 -15.47 11.20
N VAL A 446 -2.20 -14.72 10.29
CA VAL A 446 -3.68 -14.70 10.16
C VAL A 446 -4.23 -16.04 9.72
N TYR A 447 -3.53 -16.75 8.82
CA TYR A 447 -3.95 -18.09 8.41
C TYR A 447 -3.77 -19.14 9.51
N ARG A 448 -2.76 -19.04 10.36
CA ARG A 448 -2.58 -19.95 11.51
C ARG A 448 -3.62 -19.72 12.62
N HIS A 449 -4.05 -18.47 12.80
CA HIS A 449 -4.90 -18.07 13.92
C HIS A 449 -6.34 -17.74 13.52
N LYS A 450 -6.74 -18.02 12.27
CA LYS A 450 -8.11 -17.78 11.83
C LYS A 450 -9.12 -18.59 12.64
N SER A 451 -10.25 -17.98 13.00
CA SER A 451 -11.43 -18.64 13.54
C SER A 451 -12.34 -19.16 12.41
N PRO A 452 -13.34 -19.99 12.68
CA PRO A 452 -14.33 -20.40 11.67
C PRO A 452 -15.13 -19.24 11.06
N MET A 453 -15.11 -18.04 11.67
CA MET A 453 -15.82 -16.85 11.21
C MET A 453 -14.90 -15.84 10.50
N ASP A 454 -13.61 -16.17 10.31
CA ASP A 454 -12.67 -15.33 9.59
C ASP A 454 -12.52 -15.81 8.14
N TRP A 455 -12.79 -14.90 7.22
CA TRP A 455 -12.68 -15.14 5.79
C TRP A 455 -11.78 -14.09 5.16
N PHE A 456 -10.85 -14.48 4.31
CA PHE A 456 -9.94 -13.56 3.65
C PHE A 456 -10.40 -13.32 2.22
N ILE A 457 -10.60 -12.06 1.86
CA ILE A 457 -10.97 -11.61 0.53
C ILE A 457 -9.97 -10.56 0.09
N ALA A 458 -9.79 -10.36 -1.22
CA ALA A 458 -8.93 -9.29 -1.66
C ALA A 458 -9.60 -7.93 -1.43
N GLY A 459 -8.83 -6.97 -1.00
CA GLY A 459 -9.26 -5.58 -0.87
C GLY A 459 -9.22 -4.86 -2.21
N ASP A 460 -8.81 -3.65 -2.18
CA ASP A 460 -8.89 -2.63 -3.21
C ASP A 460 -8.42 -3.08 -4.61
N SER A 461 -9.37 -3.51 -5.41
CA SER A 461 -9.25 -4.00 -6.80
C SER A 461 -8.57 -5.36 -6.99
N GLY A 462 -8.06 -6.00 -5.93
CA GLY A 462 -7.41 -7.32 -6.01
C GLY A 462 -6.02 -7.36 -5.38
N ALA A 463 -5.02 -7.85 -6.11
CA ALA A 463 -3.64 -7.88 -5.66
C ALA A 463 -2.93 -6.53 -5.91
N GLY A 464 -3.38 -5.49 -5.26
CA GLY A 464 -2.91 -4.11 -5.35
C GLY A 464 -4.02 -3.15 -5.79
N TYR A 465 -3.94 -1.92 -5.26
CA TYR A 465 -4.91 -0.88 -5.55
C TYR A 465 -4.69 -0.32 -6.97
N LEU A 466 -5.68 -0.47 -7.83
CA LEU A 466 -5.72 0.15 -9.16
C LEU A 466 -7.17 0.45 -9.58
N ASN A 467 -7.32 1.25 -10.64
CA ASN A 467 -8.58 1.47 -11.34
C ASN A 467 -8.61 0.56 -12.60
N PRO A 468 -9.39 -0.53 -12.61
CA PRO A 468 -9.36 -1.49 -13.70
C PRO A 468 -9.87 -0.93 -15.04
N ASN A 469 -10.68 0.15 -15.01
CA ASN A 469 -11.16 0.79 -16.23
C ASN A 469 -10.02 1.42 -17.07
N LEU A 470 -8.87 1.68 -16.46
CA LEU A 470 -7.65 2.21 -17.10
C LEU A 470 -6.69 1.13 -17.63
N LEU A 471 -7.05 -0.14 -17.54
CA LEU A 471 -6.28 -1.23 -18.12
C LEU A 471 -6.55 -1.43 -19.62
N VAL A 472 -7.54 -0.73 -20.16
CA VAL A 472 -8.01 -0.86 -21.55
C VAL A 472 -8.26 0.50 -22.20
N GLY A 473 -8.36 0.50 -23.52
CA GLY A 473 -8.68 1.70 -24.30
C GLY A 473 -7.50 2.68 -24.40
N ASP A 474 -7.79 3.98 -24.34
CA ASP A 474 -6.77 5.03 -24.48
C ASP A 474 -5.76 5.08 -23.32
N ARG A 475 -6.18 4.59 -22.14
CA ARG A 475 -5.32 4.51 -20.95
C ARG A 475 -4.60 5.82 -20.63
N LEU A 476 -5.35 6.93 -20.61
CA LEU A 476 -4.86 8.30 -20.36
C LEU A 476 -3.69 8.71 -21.29
N GLY A 477 -3.66 8.21 -22.50
CA GLY A 477 -2.62 8.54 -23.48
C GLY A 477 -1.26 7.88 -23.23
N SER A 478 -1.17 6.85 -22.39
CA SER A 478 0.09 6.15 -22.09
C SER A 478 0.71 5.48 -23.33
N GLY A 479 -0.11 5.15 -24.32
CA GLY A 479 0.30 4.42 -25.53
C GLY A 479 0.60 2.92 -25.28
N LEU A 480 0.30 2.41 -24.08
CA LEU A 480 0.50 1.01 -23.73
C LEU A 480 -0.67 0.13 -24.22
N PRO A 481 -0.43 -1.13 -24.59
CA PRO A 481 -1.47 -2.06 -24.99
C PRO A 481 -2.39 -2.42 -23.80
N ASP A 482 -3.56 -3.00 -24.08
CA ASP A 482 -4.46 -3.53 -23.06
C ASP A 482 -3.75 -4.47 -22.09
N ALA A 483 -4.02 -4.35 -20.80
CA ALA A 483 -3.34 -5.07 -19.72
C ALA A 483 -4.25 -6.04 -18.95
N LEU A 484 -5.44 -6.40 -19.47
CA LEU A 484 -6.37 -7.29 -18.75
C LEU A 484 -5.79 -8.68 -18.51
N ASP A 485 -5.17 -9.29 -19.50
CA ASP A 485 -4.57 -10.62 -19.32
C ASP A 485 -3.38 -10.59 -18.35
N LEU A 486 -2.60 -9.50 -18.38
CA LEU A 486 -1.55 -9.27 -17.41
C LEU A 486 -2.13 -9.13 -15.99
N TRP A 487 -3.25 -8.39 -15.84
CA TRP A 487 -3.94 -8.21 -14.56
C TRP A 487 -4.49 -9.54 -14.04
N VAL A 488 -5.09 -10.35 -14.90
CA VAL A 488 -5.57 -11.69 -14.52
C VAL A 488 -4.42 -12.55 -14.03
N ALA A 489 -3.33 -12.66 -14.79
CA ALA A 489 -2.17 -13.45 -14.41
C ALA A 489 -1.53 -12.96 -13.09
N HIS A 490 -1.46 -11.63 -12.90
CA HIS A 490 -0.95 -11.02 -11.67
C HIS A 490 -1.80 -11.43 -10.46
N ASN A 491 -3.13 -11.35 -10.54
CA ASN A 491 -4.02 -11.74 -9.45
C ASN A 491 -4.00 -13.26 -9.21
N GLN A 492 -4.08 -14.09 -10.25
CA GLN A 492 -4.10 -15.54 -10.11
C GLN A 492 -2.94 -16.06 -9.26
N ARG A 493 -1.73 -15.52 -9.44
CA ARG A 493 -0.54 -15.88 -8.65
C ARG A 493 -0.76 -15.76 -7.14
N TYR A 494 -1.39 -14.66 -6.69
CA TYR A 494 -1.65 -14.42 -5.27
C TYR A 494 -2.91 -15.15 -4.79
N TYR A 495 -3.96 -15.16 -5.60
CA TYR A 495 -5.23 -15.80 -5.26
C TYR A 495 -5.05 -17.31 -5.08
N GLU A 496 -4.30 -17.97 -5.95
CA GLU A 496 -3.98 -19.39 -5.82
C GLU A 496 -3.17 -19.68 -4.55
N ARG A 497 -2.21 -18.81 -4.21
CA ARG A 497 -1.40 -18.96 -3.00
C ARG A 497 -2.21 -18.87 -1.73
N PHE A 498 -3.13 -17.91 -1.66
CA PHE A 498 -3.90 -17.60 -0.46
C PHE A 498 -5.34 -18.16 -0.50
N GLY A 499 -5.72 -18.89 -1.53
CA GLY A 499 -7.05 -19.47 -1.67
C GLY A 499 -8.16 -18.42 -1.79
N TYR A 500 -7.87 -17.27 -2.43
CA TYR A 500 -8.85 -16.23 -2.69
C TYR A 500 -9.64 -16.54 -3.95
N THR A 501 -10.95 -16.27 -3.93
CA THR A 501 -11.85 -16.33 -5.09
C THR A 501 -12.89 -15.21 -5.07
N ILE A 502 -12.67 -14.21 -4.18
CA ILE A 502 -13.54 -13.05 -4.04
C ILE A 502 -12.67 -11.79 -4.00
N THR A 503 -13.00 -10.80 -4.84
CA THR A 503 -12.52 -9.42 -4.71
C THR A 503 -13.59 -8.62 -3.97
N GLY A 504 -13.29 -8.19 -2.75
CA GLY A 504 -14.29 -7.58 -1.88
C GLY A 504 -14.65 -6.14 -2.27
N PHE A 505 -13.74 -5.40 -2.89
CA PHE A 505 -13.95 -4.01 -3.28
C PHE A 505 -13.12 -3.65 -4.52
N VAL A 506 -13.78 -3.20 -5.58
CA VAL A 506 -13.10 -2.70 -6.78
C VAL A 506 -13.28 -1.19 -6.87
N ILE A 507 -12.15 -0.47 -6.92
CA ILE A 507 -12.12 0.98 -7.03
C ILE A 507 -12.13 1.38 -8.50
N ASN A 508 -13.14 2.14 -8.94
CA ASN A 508 -13.25 2.65 -10.29
C ASN A 508 -13.45 4.18 -10.38
N GLY A 509 -13.37 4.89 -9.26
CA GLY A 509 -13.27 6.36 -9.16
C GLY A 509 -14.17 7.12 -10.14
N PHE A 510 -13.64 8.11 -10.87
CA PHE A 510 -14.36 8.89 -11.87
C PHE A 510 -14.54 8.19 -13.23
N HIS A 511 -13.95 7.04 -13.44
CA HIS A 511 -13.84 6.43 -14.77
C HIS A 511 -15.02 5.54 -15.14
N GLY A 512 -16.17 5.83 -14.54
CA GLY A 512 -17.46 5.26 -14.88
C GLY A 512 -17.68 3.84 -14.36
N LYS A 513 -18.78 3.24 -14.81
CA LYS A 513 -19.09 1.86 -14.46
C LYS A 513 -18.15 0.89 -15.18
N MET A 514 -17.92 -0.25 -14.55
CA MET A 514 -17.07 -1.30 -15.11
C MET A 514 -17.73 -1.94 -16.34
N PRO A 515 -17.09 -1.92 -17.53
CA PRO A 515 -17.62 -2.58 -18.73
C PRO A 515 -17.51 -4.09 -18.64
N ARG A 516 -18.36 -4.79 -19.38
CA ARG A 516 -18.47 -6.26 -19.39
C ARG A 516 -17.12 -6.97 -19.61
N ARG A 517 -16.30 -6.52 -20.54
CA ARG A 517 -14.99 -7.14 -20.80
C ARG A 517 -14.05 -7.16 -19.60
N ILE A 518 -14.15 -6.15 -18.72
CA ILE A 518 -13.37 -6.11 -17.47
C ILE A 518 -14.02 -7.03 -16.43
N GLN A 519 -15.36 -7.11 -16.38
CA GLN A 519 -16.06 -8.07 -15.53
C GLN A 519 -15.69 -9.52 -15.89
N GLU A 520 -15.61 -9.85 -17.19
CA GLU A 520 -15.12 -11.16 -17.68
C GLU A 520 -13.68 -11.45 -17.23
N ALA A 521 -12.81 -10.44 -17.20
CA ALA A 521 -11.46 -10.59 -16.65
C ALA A 521 -11.47 -10.89 -15.14
N TYR A 522 -12.30 -10.18 -14.36
CA TYR A 522 -12.46 -10.46 -12.93
C TYR A 522 -13.04 -11.84 -12.66
N ALA A 523 -13.99 -12.31 -13.45
CA ALA A 523 -14.58 -13.64 -13.32
C ALA A 523 -13.53 -14.77 -13.42
N ARG A 524 -12.40 -14.53 -14.08
CA ARG A 524 -11.31 -15.52 -14.25
C ARG A 524 -10.51 -15.78 -12.96
N PHE A 525 -10.54 -14.89 -11.98
CA PHE A 525 -9.82 -15.06 -10.70
C PHE A 525 -10.69 -14.79 -9.46
N SER A 526 -11.82 -14.11 -9.62
CA SER A 526 -12.79 -13.80 -8.55
C SER A 526 -14.13 -14.51 -8.79
N SER A 527 -14.08 -15.80 -9.04
CA SER A 527 -15.23 -16.62 -9.50
C SER A 527 -16.42 -16.67 -8.54
N ASP A 528 -16.21 -16.42 -7.24
CA ASP A 528 -17.27 -16.48 -6.25
C ASP A 528 -17.94 -15.14 -5.97
N GLY A 529 -17.30 -14.00 -6.31
CA GLY A 529 -17.95 -12.71 -6.17
C GLY A 529 -17.04 -11.50 -6.30
N VAL A 530 -17.65 -10.37 -6.68
CA VAL A 530 -16.96 -9.08 -6.81
C VAL A 530 -17.80 -7.98 -6.17
N GLY A 531 -17.24 -7.31 -5.16
CA GLY A 531 -17.76 -6.08 -4.58
C GLY A 531 -17.30 -4.85 -5.38
N MET A 532 -18.17 -3.85 -5.58
CA MET A 532 -17.89 -2.70 -6.43
C MET A 532 -18.08 -1.37 -5.69
N GLN A 533 -17.18 -0.42 -5.91
CA GLN A 533 -17.36 0.95 -5.44
C GLN A 533 -18.46 1.67 -6.24
N LEU A 534 -18.34 1.68 -7.55
CA LEU A 534 -19.31 2.28 -8.46
C LEU A 534 -20.05 1.22 -9.28
N GLY A 535 -20.83 1.66 -10.27
CA GLY A 535 -21.64 0.77 -11.09
C GLY A 535 -20.85 -0.15 -12.02
N PHE A 536 -21.54 -1.16 -12.51
CA PHE A 536 -21.08 -2.17 -13.48
C PHE A 536 -22.15 -2.42 -14.53
N GLU A 537 -21.83 -3.07 -15.63
CA GLU A 537 -22.79 -3.32 -16.70
C GLU A 537 -23.77 -4.44 -16.35
N GLU A 538 -23.29 -5.57 -15.89
CA GLU A 538 -24.12 -6.73 -15.59
C GLU A 538 -23.88 -7.27 -14.19
N ALA A 539 -24.95 -7.69 -13.50
CA ALA A 539 -24.87 -8.20 -12.12
C ALA A 539 -24.35 -9.65 -12.04
N LEU A 540 -24.39 -10.40 -13.15
CA LEU A 540 -23.91 -11.77 -13.25
C LEU A 540 -23.17 -11.94 -14.58
N VAL A 541 -21.88 -12.25 -14.52
CA VAL A 541 -21.03 -12.45 -15.69
C VAL A 541 -20.24 -13.74 -15.49
N ASP A 542 -20.37 -14.68 -16.44
CA ASP A 542 -19.73 -16.00 -16.41
C ASP A 542 -19.93 -16.76 -15.07
N GLY A 543 -21.13 -16.60 -14.48
CA GLY A 543 -21.48 -17.19 -13.19
C GLY A 543 -20.94 -16.42 -11.98
N THR A 544 -20.19 -15.35 -12.17
CA THR A 544 -19.67 -14.50 -11.08
C THR A 544 -20.64 -13.37 -10.77
N PRO A 545 -21.13 -13.21 -9.52
CA PRO A 545 -22.00 -12.12 -9.12
C PRO A 545 -21.20 -10.84 -8.84
N PHE A 546 -21.72 -9.71 -9.32
CA PHE A 546 -21.20 -8.36 -9.07
C PHE A 546 -22.21 -7.56 -8.27
N LEU A 547 -21.78 -6.98 -7.17
CA LEU A 547 -22.63 -6.20 -6.30
C LEU A 547 -21.93 -4.91 -5.84
N ARG A 548 -22.63 -3.78 -5.92
CA ARG A 548 -22.13 -2.51 -5.41
C ARG A 548 -22.21 -2.48 -3.88
N HIS A 549 -21.20 -1.89 -3.22
CA HIS A 549 -21.24 -1.58 -1.81
C HIS A 549 -22.43 -0.68 -1.46
N THR A 550 -23.07 -0.99 -0.36
CA THR A 550 -24.26 -0.24 0.10
C THR A 550 -23.83 1.07 0.75
N ARG A 551 -22.88 0.97 1.69
CA ARG A 551 -22.41 2.13 2.46
C ARG A 551 -21.14 1.79 3.24
N ASP A 552 -20.31 2.82 3.46
CA ASP A 552 -19.26 2.80 4.47
C ASP A 552 -19.87 3.10 5.83
N ILE A 553 -19.54 2.31 6.84
CA ILE A 553 -20.05 2.46 8.21
C ILE A 553 -18.86 2.79 9.12
N TYR A 554 -18.98 3.90 9.83
CA TYR A 554 -17.99 4.38 10.80
C TYR A 554 -18.63 4.40 12.20
N PRO A 555 -18.63 3.26 12.93
CA PRO A 555 -19.22 3.18 14.26
C PRO A 555 -18.49 4.09 15.24
N ASP A 556 -19.25 4.81 16.02
CA ASP A 556 -18.78 5.54 17.18
C ASP A 556 -18.87 4.65 18.43
N ALA A 557 -17.79 4.55 19.18
CA ALA A 557 -17.74 3.73 20.41
C ALA A 557 -18.72 4.21 21.49
N GLU A 558 -19.02 5.51 21.50
CA GLU A 558 -19.98 6.11 22.44
C GLU A 558 -21.43 5.98 21.99
N SER A 559 -21.67 5.66 20.73
CA SER A 559 -23.00 5.62 20.12
C SER A 559 -23.14 4.54 19.05
N PRO A 560 -22.88 3.24 19.37
CA PRO A 560 -22.95 2.16 18.38
C PRO A 560 -24.36 1.97 17.79
N GLU A 561 -25.41 2.46 18.48
CA GLU A 561 -26.79 2.47 17.99
C GLU A 561 -26.96 3.29 16.71
N LYS A 562 -26.22 4.38 16.57
CA LYS A 562 -26.24 5.19 15.34
C LYS A 562 -25.79 4.40 14.13
N ALA A 563 -24.78 3.54 14.27
CA ALA A 563 -24.33 2.68 13.19
C ALA A 563 -25.39 1.65 12.80
N ALA A 564 -26.09 1.03 13.78
CA ALA A 564 -27.20 0.11 13.50
C ALA A 564 -28.38 0.83 12.80
N ASP A 565 -28.72 2.03 13.24
CA ASP A 565 -29.78 2.85 12.62
C ASP A 565 -29.35 3.32 11.22
N GLU A 566 -28.07 3.63 11.01
CA GLU A 566 -27.50 3.98 9.70
C GLU A 566 -27.57 2.77 8.74
N MET A 567 -27.14 1.61 9.15
CA MET A 567 -27.26 0.38 8.34
C MET A 567 -28.71 0.17 7.89
N ARG A 568 -29.68 0.34 8.80
CA ARG A 568 -31.11 0.25 8.47
C ARG A 568 -31.55 1.31 7.47
N ARG A 569 -31.11 2.57 7.62
CA ARG A 569 -31.50 3.70 6.77
C ARG A 569 -31.12 3.53 5.30
N PHE A 570 -30.03 2.83 5.02
CA PHE A 570 -29.55 2.61 3.66
C PHE A 570 -30.11 1.36 2.97
N LEU A 571 -30.97 0.58 3.63
CA LEU A 571 -31.68 -0.51 2.98
C LEU A 571 -32.68 0.02 1.95
N LYS A 572 -32.70 -0.60 0.77
CA LYS A 572 -33.61 -0.26 -0.34
C LYS A 572 -34.30 -1.52 -0.86
N GLY A 573 -35.48 -1.35 -1.44
CA GLY A 573 -36.26 -2.44 -2.04
C GLY A 573 -36.87 -3.39 -1.03
N ASP A 574 -37.51 -4.44 -1.53
CA ASP A 574 -38.11 -5.51 -0.74
C ASP A 574 -37.09 -6.62 -0.45
N LYS A 575 -37.36 -7.46 0.52
CA LYS A 575 -36.56 -8.67 0.79
C LYS A 575 -36.87 -9.75 -0.27
N PRO A 576 -35.91 -10.64 -0.61
CA PRO A 576 -34.56 -10.70 -0.04
C PRO A 576 -33.70 -9.52 -0.49
N ARG A 577 -32.89 -8.98 0.44
CA ARG A 577 -31.93 -7.92 0.18
C ARG A 577 -30.51 -8.43 0.37
N PHE A 578 -29.60 -7.96 -0.48
CA PHE A 578 -28.17 -8.24 -0.38
C PHE A 578 -27.43 -6.92 -0.23
N VAL A 579 -26.71 -6.75 0.89
CA VAL A 579 -26.02 -5.49 1.22
C VAL A 579 -24.58 -5.77 1.67
N ILE A 580 -23.65 -5.00 1.12
CA ILE A 580 -22.25 -4.99 1.56
C ILE A 580 -22.02 -3.70 2.31
N TYR A 581 -21.64 -3.80 3.57
CA TYR A 581 -21.19 -2.66 4.37
C TYR A 581 -19.68 -2.70 4.51
N ARG A 582 -19.03 -1.60 4.10
CA ARG A 582 -17.59 -1.42 4.29
C ARG A 582 -17.36 -0.83 5.68
N TRP A 583 -16.58 -1.53 6.46
CA TRP A 583 -16.14 -1.14 7.78
C TRP A 583 -14.64 -0.88 7.73
N ILE A 584 -14.20 0.27 8.26
CA ILE A 584 -12.81 0.68 8.19
C ILE A 584 -12.15 0.44 9.54
N LEU A 585 -11.20 -0.49 9.59
CA LEU A 585 -10.31 -0.74 10.73
C LEU A 585 -11.05 -0.83 12.09
N GLN A 586 -12.22 -1.49 12.11
CA GLN A 586 -13.04 -1.63 13.31
C GLN A 586 -12.77 -2.94 14.05
N SER A 587 -12.96 -2.93 15.38
CA SER A 587 -12.78 -4.11 16.20
C SER A 587 -13.91 -5.14 16.04
N PRO A 588 -13.63 -6.45 16.17
CA PRO A 588 -14.67 -7.47 16.25
C PRO A 588 -15.70 -7.24 17.36
N THR A 589 -15.30 -6.67 18.50
CA THR A 589 -16.23 -6.27 19.58
C THR A 589 -17.22 -5.21 19.12
N MET A 590 -16.79 -4.21 18.37
CA MET A 590 -17.69 -3.20 17.80
C MET A 590 -18.68 -3.84 16.81
N LEU A 591 -18.18 -4.70 15.93
CA LEU A 591 -19.01 -5.41 14.96
C LEU A 591 -20.07 -6.28 15.63
N GLU A 592 -19.70 -7.05 16.65
CA GLU A 592 -20.65 -7.89 17.43
C GLU A 592 -21.72 -7.00 18.07
N THR A 593 -21.32 -5.90 18.69
CA THR A 593 -22.23 -4.94 19.32
C THR A 593 -23.26 -4.39 18.33
N VAL A 594 -22.80 -3.87 17.18
CA VAL A 594 -23.70 -3.27 16.18
C VAL A 594 -24.56 -4.34 15.52
N SER A 595 -24.04 -5.53 15.23
CA SER A 595 -24.84 -6.62 14.66
C SER A 595 -25.98 -7.07 15.57
N ARG A 596 -25.74 -7.12 16.89
CA ARG A 596 -26.76 -7.38 17.90
C ARG A 596 -27.81 -6.24 17.93
N LEU A 597 -27.36 -4.99 17.96
CA LEU A 597 -28.23 -3.81 17.92
C LEU A 597 -29.10 -3.76 16.66
N CYS A 598 -28.60 -4.14 15.49
CA CYS A 598 -29.41 -4.27 14.28
C CYS A 598 -30.59 -5.22 14.48
N ARG A 599 -30.37 -6.39 15.09
CA ARG A 599 -31.42 -7.37 15.34
C ARG A 599 -32.41 -6.89 16.41
N GLU A 600 -31.92 -6.27 17.47
CA GLU A 600 -32.76 -5.78 18.58
C GLU A 600 -33.62 -4.58 18.21
N ARG A 601 -33.05 -3.60 17.52
CA ARG A 601 -33.73 -2.34 17.20
C ARG A 601 -34.58 -2.41 15.92
N HIS A 602 -34.18 -3.28 14.99
CA HIS A 602 -34.83 -3.43 13.69
C HIS A 602 -35.16 -4.89 13.35
N PRO A 603 -35.92 -5.60 14.21
CA PRO A 603 -36.17 -7.03 14.02
C PRO A 603 -36.96 -7.35 12.74
N GLY A 604 -37.75 -6.39 12.23
CA GLY A 604 -38.52 -6.55 10.99
C GLY A 604 -37.66 -6.68 9.74
N GLU A 605 -36.34 -6.34 9.80
CA GLU A 605 -35.43 -6.50 8.69
C GLU A 605 -34.92 -7.92 8.50
N ASN A 606 -35.06 -8.79 9.53
CA ASN A 606 -34.64 -10.19 9.49
C ASN A 606 -33.15 -10.34 9.05
N TRP A 607 -32.24 -9.71 9.84
CA TRP A 607 -30.82 -9.61 9.53
C TRP A 607 -30.09 -10.95 9.56
N GLU A 608 -29.39 -11.29 8.46
CA GLU A 608 -28.52 -12.45 8.35
C GLU A 608 -27.09 -11.97 7.98
N PHE A 609 -26.18 -11.97 8.96
CA PHE A 609 -24.77 -11.67 8.72
C PHE A 609 -24.08 -12.92 8.19
N CYS A 610 -23.62 -12.87 6.94
CA CYS A 610 -23.08 -14.01 6.22
C CYS A 610 -21.56 -13.93 6.07
N ASP A 611 -20.94 -15.10 5.96
CA ASP A 611 -19.60 -15.18 5.37
C ASP A 611 -19.65 -14.81 3.86
N PRO A 612 -18.51 -14.40 3.27
CA PRO A 612 -18.48 -13.93 1.89
C PRO A 612 -18.98 -14.95 0.86
N TYR A 613 -18.70 -16.25 1.07
CA TYR A 613 -19.07 -17.30 0.14
C TYR A 613 -20.58 -17.59 0.17
N THR A 614 -21.13 -17.69 1.37
CA THR A 614 -22.59 -17.81 1.55
C THR A 614 -23.31 -16.60 0.97
N PHE A 615 -22.81 -15.40 1.25
CA PHE A 615 -23.40 -14.15 0.75
C PHE A 615 -23.47 -14.10 -0.78
N PHE A 616 -22.34 -14.25 -1.44
CA PHE A 616 -22.30 -14.18 -2.91
C PHE A 616 -22.95 -15.40 -3.57
N GLY A 617 -22.88 -16.58 -2.95
CA GLY A 617 -23.57 -17.77 -3.41
C GLY A 617 -25.09 -17.62 -3.41
N LEU A 618 -25.66 -17.05 -2.33
CA LEU A 618 -27.10 -16.74 -2.24
C LEU A 618 -27.50 -15.65 -3.24
N TYR A 619 -26.68 -14.63 -3.42
CA TYR A 619 -26.94 -13.58 -4.40
C TYR A 619 -26.92 -14.12 -5.82
N ARG A 620 -26.00 -15.03 -6.16
CA ARG A 620 -25.98 -15.76 -7.41
C ARG A 620 -27.28 -16.54 -7.63
N LYS A 621 -27.69 -17.38 -6.68
CA LYS A 621 -28.97 -18.13 -6.73
C LYS A 621 -30.16 -17.19 -6.97
N TYR A 622 -30.20 -16.06 -6.28
CA TYR A 622 -31.26 -15.07 -6.43
C TYR A 622 -31.30 -14.50 -7.86
N LEU A 623 -30.16 -14.15 -8.44
CA LEU A 623 -30.07 -13.62 -9.81
C LEU A 623 -30.45 -14.68 -10.85
N GLU A 624 -29.97 -15.92 -10.69
CA GLU A 624 -30.30 -17.06 -11.57
C GLU A 624 -31.79 -17.41 -11.56
N ALA A 625 -32.47 -17.19 -10.44
CA ALA A 625 -33.92 -17.32 -10.32
C ALA A 625 -34.73 -16.13 -10.90
N GLY A 626 -34.07 -15.17 -11.55
CA GLY A 626 -34.71 -13.98 -12.15
C GLY A 626 -34.90 -12.81 -11.18
N GLY A 627 -34.20 -12.81 -10.05
CA GLY A 627 -34.20 -11.71 -9.09
C GLY A 627 -33.65 -10.41 -9.68
N THR A 628 -34.17 -9.28 -9.22
CA THR A 628 -33.71 -7.95 -9.68
C THR A 628 -32.36 -7.58 -9.07
N PRO A 629 -31.36 -7.16 -9.87
CA PRO A 629 -30.06 -6.70 -9.34
C PRO A 629 -30.21 -5.59 -8.31
N MET A 630 -29.45 -5.69 -7.18
CA MET A 630 -29.51 -4.73 -6.06
C MET A 630 -28.79 -3.37 -6.34
N SER A 631 -28.18 -3.20 -7.48
CA SER A 631 -27.31 -2.05 -7.82
C SER A 631 -27.96 -1.03 -8.73
N ARG A 632 -29.26 -0.83 -8.65
CA ARG A 632 -29.93 0.27 -9.35
C ARG A 632 -30.27 1.44 -8.43
#